data_8c07b4a3d212ca09b2d851b6ccdf3841
#
_entry.id   8c07b4a3d212ca09b2d851b6ccdf3841
#
_cell.length_a   1.000
_cell.length_b   1.000
_cell.length_c   1.000
_cell.angle_alpha   90.00
_cell.angle_beta   90.00
_cell.angle_gamma   90.00
#
_symmetry.space_group_name_H-M   'P 1'
#
loop_
_entity.id
_entity.type
_entity.pdbx_description
1 polymer ?
#
loop_
_entity_poly.entity_id
_entity_poly.type
_entity_poly.pdbx_seq_one_letter_code
_entity_poly.pdbx_strand_id
1 'polypeptide(L)'
;MAATGSFDGISAFSFREDAPAKACRPFDRDRDGLVPGGGAATVILESYEHAVKRGAPIIAEVLGYGFSANGDHISSPNVDGPRKALLMALEQSGITKEQVGYINAHATSTSVGDTNEAKAIYAVFGDNMPPVTSTKGQTGHEMWMAGASEVIYSMLMMKNRFIAPNLNFDHGDEDTGKLNIPAQRIDNYDFDIFLSNSFGFGGTNSTLIIKDIK
;
A
#
# COMPACT_ATOMS: atom_id res chain seq x y z
N MET A 1 -16.36 17.71 6.60
CA MET A 1 -15.94 18.37 7.87
C MET A 1 -15.73 17.40 9.02
N ALA A 2 -16.61 16.45 9.32
CA ALA A 2 -16.43 15.55 10.47
C ALA A 2 -15.17 14.66 10.37
N ALA A 3 -14.93 14.04 9.21
CA ALA A 3 -13.75 13.20 9.02
C ALA A 3 -12.44 13.97 9.11
N THR A 4 -12.35 15.14 8.47
CA THR A 4 -11.16 16.00 8.51
C THR A 4 -10.85 16.45 9.95
N GLY A 5 -11.88 16.88 10.69
CA GLY A 5 -11.70 17.28 12.08
C GLY A 5 -11.24 16.15 13.02
N SER A 6 -11.63 14.89 12.73
CA SER A 6 -11.18 13.75 13.53
C SER A 6 -9.69 13.45 13.34
N PHE A 7 -9.19 13.52 12.11
CA PHE A 7 -7.75 13.33 11.82
C PHE A 7 -6.90 14.48 12.32
N ASP A 8 -7.42 15.72 12.26
CA ASP A 8 -6.77 16.90 12.81
C ASP A 8 -6.65 16.80 14.34
N GLY A 9 -7.73 16.38 15.01
CA GLY A 9 -7.79 16.21 16.46
C GLY A 9 -6.79 15.18 17.03
N ILE A 10 -6.26 14.27 16.22
CA ILE A 10 -5.19 13.33 16.60
C ILE A 10 -3.84 13.70 15.98
N SER A 11 -3.70 14.90 15.43
CA SER A 11 -2.48 15.40 14.80
C SER A 11 -1.93 14.47 13.72
N ALA A 12 -2.83 13.88 12.90
CA ALA A 12 -2.44 12.97 11.84
C ALA A 12 -2.07 13.67 10.53
N PHE A 13 -2.44 14.95 10.36
CA PHE A 13 -2.12 15.71 9.15
C PHE A 13 -0.70 16.27 9.18
N SER A 14 -0.12 16.41 7.98
CA SER A 14 1.13 17.13 7.78
C SER A 14 0.93 18.62 8.09
N PHE A 15 1.94 19.22 8.74
CA PHE A 15 2.00 20.66 9.02
C PHE A 15 2.84 21.43 7.99
N ARG A 16 3.24 20.81 6.89
CA ARG A 16 4.13 21.40 5.88
C ARG A 16 3.38 22.35 4.93
N GLU A 17 2.96 23.50 5.49
CA GLU A 17 2.26 24.54 4.74
C GLU A 17 3.20 25.38 3.85
N ASP A 18 4.49 25.42 4.22
CA ASP A 18 5.53 26.13 3.47
C ASP A 18 5.87 25.48 2.12
N ALA A 19 5.66 24.18 2.00
CA ALA A 19 5.92 23.40 0.80
C ALA A 19 4.85 22.31 0.57
N PRO A 20 3.58 22.69 0.30
CA PRO A 20 2.46 21.74 0.29
C PRO A 20 2.61 20.64 -0.75
N ALA A 21 3.27 20.89 -1.88
CA ALA A 21 3.56 19.87 -2.89
C ALA A 21 4.55 18.78 -2.38
N LYS A 22 5.25 19.02 -1.28
CA LYS A 22 6.20 18.09 -0.63
C LYS A 22 5.69 17.56 0.70
N ALA A 23 4.43 17.83 1.05
CA ALA A 23 3.87 17.45 2.33
C ALA A 23 3.64 15.94 2.44
N CYS A 24 3.00 15.33 1.43
CA CYS A 24 2.85 13.88 1.38
C CYS A 24 4.12 13.23 0.87
N ARG A 25 4.84 12.55 1.77
CA ARG A 25 6.16 11.96 1.51
C ARG A 25 6.32 10.60 2.20
N PRO A 26 5.60 9.58 1.72
CA PRO A 26 5.59 8.26 2.35
C PRO A 26 6.99 7.70 2.53
N PHE A 27 7.26 7.10 3.69
CA PHE A 27 8.54 6.50 4.09
C PHE A 27 9.74 7.45 4.21
N ASP A 28 9.61 8.71 3.78
CA ASP A 28 10.71 9.66 3.93
C ASP A 28 10.97 9.98 5.42
N ARG A 29 12.23 10.21 5.76
CA ARG A 29 12.60 10.48 7.17
C ARG A 29 11.98 11.78 7.70
N ASP A 30 11.74 12.77 6.82
CA ASP A 30 11.19 14.06 7.17
C ASP A 30 9.65 14.12 7.02
N ARG A 31 8.97 12.96 6.96
CA ARG A 31 7.51 12.85 6.97
C ARG A 31 6.93 13.31 8.30
N ASP A 32 5.84 14.02 8.26
CA ASP A 32 5.21 14.63 9.43
C ASP A 32 3.70 14.40 9.53
N GLY A 33 3.11 13.68 8.59
CA GLY A 33 1.69 13.39 8.59
C GLY A 33 1.12 13.16 7.20
N LEU A 34 -0.13 12.77 7.15
CA LEU A 34 -0.87 12.53 5.92
C LEU A 34 -1.38 13.84 5.29
N VAL A 35 -1.62 13.79 3.99
CA VAL A 35 -2.37 14.80 3.24
C VAL A 35 -3.66 14.16 2.77
N PRO A 36 -4.85 14.70 3.09
CA PRO A 36 -6.11 14.11 2.64
C PRO A 36 -6.27 14.22 1.12
N GLY A 37 -6.69 13.14 0.51
CA GLY A 37 -7.12 13.06 -0.88
C GLY A 37 -8.61 12.73 -0.97
N GLY A 38 -9.12 12.53 -2.17
CA GLY A 38 -10.50 12.14 -2.37
C GLY A 38 -10.74 11.57 -3.77
N GLY A 39 -11.83 10.81 -3.90
CA GLY A 39 -12.20 10.19 -5.15
C GLY A 39 -13.25 9.09 -4.95
N ALA A 40 -13.39 8.25 -5.97
CA ALA A 40 -14.19 7.05 -5.94
C ALA A 40 -13.57 5.97 -6.85
N ALA A 41 -13.58 4.72 -6.42
CA ALA A 41 -13.12 3.60 -7.20
C ALA A 41 -14.07 2.41 -7.02
N THR A 42 -14.22 1.61 -8.08
CA THR A 42 -15.05 0.40 -8.06
C THR A 42 -14.29 -0.72 -8.75
N VAL A 43 -14.20 -1.87 -8.07
CA VAL A 43 -13.66 -3.11 -8.61
C VAL A 43 -14.79 -4.14 -8.63
N ILE A 44 -15.01 -4.80 -9.77
CA ILE A 44 -16.02 -5.85 -9.89
C ILE A 44 -15.32 -7.19 -9.65
N LEU A 45 -15.76 -7.90 -8.62
CA LEU A 45 -15.28 -9.23 -8.26
C LEU A 45 -16.30 -10.27 -8.66
N GLU A 46 -15.85 -11.34 -9.30
CA GLU A 46 -16.69 -12.46 -9.71
C GLU A 46 -15.96 -13.78 -9.44
N SER A 47 -16.73 -14.88 -9.28
CA SER A 47 -16.09 -16.19 -9.35
C SER A 47 -15.60 -16.45 -10.77
N TYR A 48 -14.51 -17.20 -10.90
CA TYR A 48 -13.92 -17.52 -12.19
C TYR A 48 -14.95 -18.17 -13.13
N GLU A 49 -15.73 -19.13 -12.63
CA GLU A 49 -16.75 -19.86 -13.38
C GLU A 49 -17.85 -18.91 -13.90
N HIS A 50 -18.27 -17.93 -13.08
CA HIS A 50 -19.29 -16.96 -13.48
C HIS A 50 -18.74 -16.05 -14.57
N ALA A 51 -17.54 -15.52 -14.41
CA ALA A 51 -16.89 -14.65 -15.37
C ALA A 51 -16.70 -15.34 -16.74
N VAL A 52 -16.19 -16.57 -16.74
CA VAL A 52 -16.03 -17.39 -17.97
C VAL A 52 -17.37 -17.68 -18.62
N LYS A 53 -18.39 -18.08 -17.86
CA LYS A 53 -19.72 -18.42 -18.38
C LYS A 53 -20.38 -17.26 -19.11
N ARG A 54 -20.18 -16.02 -18.68
CA ARG A 54 -20.75 -14.84 -19.32
C ARG A 54 -19.81 -14.18 -20.36
N GLY A 55 -18.60 -14.75 -20.58
CA GLY A 55 -17.61 -14.21 -21.51
C GLY A 55 -17.00 -12.88 -21.04
N ALA A 56 -16.85 -12.69 -19.73
CA ALA A 56 -16.23 -11.48 -19.18
C ALA A 56 -14.76 -11.37 -19.57
N PRO A 57 -14.23 -10.15 -19.87
CA PRO A 57 -12.80 -9.93 -19.89
C PRO A 57 -12.26 -10.01 -18.45
N ILE A 58 -11.59 -11.08 -18.11
CA ILE A 58 -10.95 -11.24 -16.80
C ILE A 58 -9.64 -10.46 -16.86
N ILE A 59 -9.45 -9.51 -15.93
CA ILE A 59 -8.28 -8.61 -15.94
C ILE A 59 -7.18 -9.16 -15.04
N ALA A 60 -7.53 -9.69 -13.88
CA ALA A 60 -6.60 -10.21 -12.89
C ALA A 60 -7.30 -11.22 -11.98
N GLU A 61 -6.53 -11.96 -11.22
CA GLU A 61 -6.98 -12.91 -10.21
C GLU A 61 -6.56 -12.44 -8.81
N VAL A 62 -7.50 -12.48 -7.86
CA VAL A 62 -7.16 -12.30 -6.44
C VAL A 62 -6.68 -13.64 -5.91
N LEU A 63 -5.37 -13.78 -5.72
CA LEU A 63 -4.74 -15.03 -5.26
C LEU A 63 -4.89 -15.23 -3.76
N GLY A 64 -4.78 -14.14 -2.98
CA GLY A 64 -4.77 -14.24 -1.53
C GLY A 64 -5.24 -12.97 -0.84
N TYR A 65 -5.79 -13.17 0.34
CA TYR A 65 -6.24 -12.12 1.24
C TYR A 65 -5.78 -12.44 2.66
N GLY A 66 -5.12 -11.49 3.29
CA GLY A 66 -4.75 -11.59 4.70
C GLY A 66 -5.45 -10.51 5.50
N PHE A 67 -5.97 -10.87 6.66
CA PHE A 67 -6.63 -9.94 7.57
C PHE A 67 -6.18 -10.18 9.00
N SER A 68 -5.88 -9.10 9.71
CA SER A 68 -5.59 -9.16 11.14
C SER A 68 -6.12 -7.93 11.86
N ALA A 69 -6.30 -8.04 13.17
CA ALA A 69 -6.60 -6.92 14.03
C ALA A 69 -5.51 -6.80 15.11
N ASN A 70 -5.10 -5.58 15.44
CA ASN A 70 -4.08 -5.35 16.49
C ASN A 70 -4.76 -5.46 17.84
N GLY A 71 -5.35 -5.11 18.55
CA GLY A 71 -5.85 -5.11 19.91
C GLY A 71 -5.30 -3.94 20.72
N ASP A 72 -4.54 -3.06 20.07
CA ASP A 72 -3.97 -1.86 20.68
C ASP A 72 -4.95 -0.67 20.64
N HIS A 73 -4.51 0.49 21.17
CA HIS A 73 -5.30 1.70 21.08
C HIS A 73 -5.63 2.06 19.62
N ILE A 74 -6.78 2.67 19.39
CA ILE A 74 -7.34 2.95 18.06
C ILE A 74 -6.37 3.65 17.10
N SER A 75 -5.53 4.53 17.61
CA SER A 75 -4.55 5.30 16.83
C SER A 75 -3.11 4.78 16.95
N SER A 76 -2.90 3.63 17.59
CA SER A 76 -1.56 3.07 17.82
C SER A 76 -1.31 1.87 16.91
N PRO A 77 -0.80 2.06 15.68
CA PRO A 77 -0.40 0.96 14.84
C PRO A 77 0.77 0.20 15.47
N ASN A 78 0.86 -1.09 15.18
CA ASN A 78 1.98 -1.93 15.59
C ASN A 78 2.57 -2.68 14.39
N VAL A 79 3.66 -3.42 14.60
CA VAL A 79 4.33 -4.19 13.56
C VAL A 79 3.65 -5.55 13.33
N ASP A 80 3.14 -6.17 14.39
CA ASP A 80 2.65 -7.55 14.35
C ASP A 80 1.36 -7.72 13.53
N GLY A 81 0.44 -6.74 13.61
CA GLY A 81 -0.79 -6.77 12.84
C GLY A 81 -0.53 -6.80 11.33
N PRO A 82 0.14 -5.79 10.76
CA PRO A 82 0.56 -5.79 9.36
C PRO A 82 1.34 -7.04 8.95
N ARG A 83 2.32 -7.47 9.75
CA ARG A 83 3.11 -8.67 9.47
C ARG A 83 2.24 -9.93 9.39
N LYS A 84 1.25 -10.10 10.27
CA LYS A 84 0.32 -11.22 10.22
C LYS A 84 -0.54 -11.18 8.96
N ALA A 85 -1.06 -10.01 8.57
CA ALA A 85 -1.85 -9.87 7.35
C ALA A 85 -1.05 -10.24 6.10
N LEU A 86 0.23 -9.79 6.01
CA LEU A 86 1.16 -10.15 4.94
C LEU A 86 1.38 -11.67 4.86
N LEU A 87 1.69 -12.32 5.99
CA LEU A 87 1.93 -13.76 6.03
C LEU A 87 0.69 -14.58 5.67
N MET A 88 -0.48 -14.17 6.17
CA MET A 88 -1.76 -14.84 5.84
C MET A 88 -2.10 -14.72 4.35
N ALA A 89 -1.86 -13.56 3.74
CA ALA A 89 -2.08 -13.37 2.31
C ALA A 89 -1.15 -14.27 1.48
N LEU A 90 0.14 -14.37 1.84
CA LEU A 90 1.10 -15.25 1.19
C LEU A 90 0.71 -16.73 1.35
N GLU A 91 0.35 -17.15 2.56
CA GLU A 91 -0.11 -18.51 2.82
C GLU A 91 -1.36 -18.87 2.00
N GLN A 92 -2.37 -18.00 2.00
CA GLN A 92 -3.61 -18.22 1.26
C GLN A 92 -3.39 -18.25 -0.26
N SER A 93 -2.47 -17.43 -0.77
CA SER A 93 -2.18 -17.37 -2.21
C SER A 93 -1.42 -18.57 -2.74
N GLY A 94 -0.76 -19.34 -1.88
CA GLY A 94 0.07 -20.49 -2.25
C GLY A 94 1.34 -20.12 -3.02
N ILE A 95 1.70 -18.83 -3.10
CA ILE A 95 2.95 -18.38 -3.73
C ILE A 95 4.05 -18.16 -2.69
N THR A 96 5.31 -18.09 -3.14
CA THR A 96 6.41 -17.64 -2.31
C THR A 96 6.57 -16.12 -2.39
N LYS A 97 7.19 -15.50 -1.39
CA LYS A 97 7.41 -14.05 -1.36
C LYS A 97 8.27 -13.55 -2.54
N GLU A 98 9.14 -14.39 -3.07
CA GLU A 98 10.03 -14.10 -4.20
C GLU A 98 9.25 -13.93 -5.52
N GLN A 99 8.02 -14.44 -5.59
CA GLN A 99 7.14 -14.28 -6.75
C GLN A 99 6.40 -12.95 -6.76
N VAL A 100 6.41 -12.21 -5.64
CA VAL A 100 5.84 -10.86 -5.58
C VAL A 100 6.79 -9.89 -6.26
N GLY A 101 6.35 -9.26 -7.34
CA GLY A 101 7.16 -8.33 -8.11
C GLY A 101 7.01 -6.85 -7.71
N TYR A 102 5.98 -6.51 -6.95
CA TYR A 102 5.72 -5.14 -6.50
C TYR A 102 4.89 -5.12 -5.22
N ILE A 103 5.16 -4.14 -4.35
CA ILE A 103 4.36 -3.87 -3.15
C ILE A 103 3.83 -2.44 -3.22
N ASN A 104 2.50 -2.30 -3.26
CA ASN A 104 1.83 -1.04 -2.99
C ASN A 104 1.57 -0.96 -1.48
N ALA A 105 2.33 -0.13 -0.82
CA ALA A 105 2.25 0.05 0.62
C ALA A 105 1.10 0.97 1.03
N HIS A 106 0.54 0.77 2.20
CA HIS A 106 -0.41 1.69 2.79
C HIS A 106 0.19 3.07 3.04
N ALA A 107 1.40 3.10 3.54
CA ALA A 107 2.23 4.25 3.92
C ALA A 107 1.59 5.63 3.65
N THR A 108 1.12 6.25 4.72
CA THR A 108 0.33 7.49 4.68
C THR A 108 1.15 8.75 4.89
N SER A 109 2.48 8.65 4.95
CA SER A 109 3.39 9.73 5.35
C SER A 109 3.33 10.07 6.85
N THR A 110 2.75 9.20 7.68
CA THR A 110 2.77 9.36 9.14
C THR A 110 4.01 8.72 9.74
N SER A 111 4.61 9.37 10.76
CA SER A 111 5.87 8.89 11.35
C SER A 111 5.74 7.46 11.86
N VAL A 112 4.72 7.17 12.67
CA VAL A 112 4.56 5.86 13.33
C VAL A 112 4.01 4.81 12.35
N GLY A 113 3.03 5.17 11.51
CA GLY A 113 2.41 4.24 10.56
C GLY A 113 3.41 3.67 9.58
N ASP A 114 4.14 4.54 8.90
CA ASP A 114 5.11 4.16 7.89
C ASP A 114 6.29 3.35 8.47
N THR A 115 6.76 3.73 9.68
CA THR A 115 7.81 2.97 10.39
C THR A 115 7.36 1.53 10.70
N ASN A 116 6.14 1.36 11.22
CA ASN A 116 5.63 0.03 11.57
C ASN A 116 5.37 -0.82 10.32
N GLU A 117 4.86 -0.23 9.24
CA GLU A 117 4.70 -0.94 7.98
C GLU A 117 6.06 -1.33 7.38
N ALA A 118 7.05 -0.43 7.40
CA ALA A 118 8.40 -0.73 6.93
C ALA A 118 9.02 -1.92 7.68
N LYS A 119 8.90 -1.95 9.00
CA LYS A 119 9.35 -3.08 9.83
C LYS A 119 8.61 -4.38 9.49
N ALA A 120 7.30 -4.31 9.26
CA ALA A 120 6.50 -5.47 8.91
C ALA A 120 6.88 -6.04 7.53
N ILE A 121 7.04 -5.17 6.52
CA ILE A 121 7.48 -5.58 5.18
C ILE A 121 8.89 -6.17 5.24
N TYR A 122 9.83 -5.50 5.92
CA TYR A 122 11.20 -6.01 6.03
C TYR A 122 11.26 -7.34 6.78
N ALA A 123 10.48 -7.54 7.83
CA ALA A 123 10.42 -8.81 8.57
C ALA A 123 9.90 -9.99 7.73
N VAL A 124 9.09 -9.72 6.69
CA VAL A 124 8.57 -10.77 5.79
C VAL A 124 9.49 -10.98 4.61
N PHE A 125 9.91 -9.92 3.94
CA PHE A 125 10.63 -9.99 2.66
C PHE A 125 12.15 -9.99 2.80
N GLY A 126 12.71 -9.34 3.83
CA GLY A 126 14.16 -9.21 4.01
C GLY A 126 14.80 -8.32 2.93
N ASP A 127 16.12 -8.53 2.69
CA ASP A 127 16.91 -7.68 1.79
C ASP A 127 16.57 -7.84 0.29
N ASN A 128 15.97 -8.96 -0.09
CA ASN A 128 15.63 -9.29 -1.48
C ASN A 128 14.17 -8.92 -1.84
N MET A 129 13.63 -7.88 -1.23
CA MET A 129 12.25 -7.44 -1.50
C MET A 129 12.10 -6.78 -2.88
N PRO A 130 10.91 -6.87 -3.50
CA PRO A 130 10.60 -6.13 -4.71
C PRO A 130 10.53 -4.62 -4.44
N PRO A 131 10.38 -3.77 -5.48
CA PRO A 131 10.09 -2.34 -5.28
C PRO A 131 8.86 -2.13 -4.41
N VAL A 132 8.98 -1.19 -3.46
CA VAL A 132 7.91 -0.80 -2.52
C VAL A 132 7.62 0.68 -2.73
N THR A 133 6.39 1.04 -3.09
CA THR A 133 5.97 2.45 -3.15
C THR A 133 4.60 2.66 -2.54
N SER A 134 4.32 3.88 -2.14
CA SER A 134 2.96 4.32 -1.83
C SER A 134 2.52 5.35 -2.85
N THR A 135 1.41 5.08 -3.52
CA THR A 135 0.80 6.02 -4.48
C THR A 135 0.23 7.27 -3.80
N LYS A 136 0.12 7.26 -2.48
CA LYS A 136 -0.35 8.41 -1.69
C LYS A 136 0.56 9.65 -1.79
N GLY A 137 1.83 9.47 -2.19
CA GLY A 137 2.68 10.60 -2.56
C GLY A 137 2.12 11.43 -3.71
N GLN A 138 1.39 10.80 -4.65
CA GLN A 138 0.74 11.45 -5.79
C GLN A 138 -0.70 11.90 -5.49
N THR A 139 -1.49 11.07 -4.78
CA THR A 139 -2.94 11.25 -4.64
C THR A 139 -3.34 11.86 -3.30
N GLY A 140 -2.44 11.88 -2.34
CA GLY A 140 -2.82 12.03 -0.94
C GLY A 140 -3.47 10.74 -0.41
N HIS A 141 -3.92 10.77 0.83
CA HIS A 141 -4.66 9.65 1.42
C HIS A 141 -6.15 9.75 1.04
N GLU A 142 -6.58 8.91 0.12
CA GLU A 142 -7.95 8.87 -0.41
C GLU A 142 -8.94 8.21 0.58
N MET A 143 -8.53 8.03 1.82
CA MET A 143 -9.34 7.52 2.93
C MET A 143 -9.98 6.16 2.62
N TRP A 144 -11.30 6.05 2.74
CA TRP A 144 -12.04 4.78 2.63
C TRP A 144 -12.00 4.12 1.26
N MET A 145 -11.68 4.85 0.20
CA MET A 145 -11.57 4.31 -1.16
C MET A 145 -10.14 3.92 -1.55
N ALA A 146 -9.13 4.30 -0.76
CA ALA A 146 -7.71 4.16 -1.10
C ALA A 146 -7.34 2.75 -1.56
N GLY A 147 -7.80 1.71 -0.86
CA GLY A 147 -7.47 0.32 -1.22
C GLY A 147 -7.98 -0.08 -2.60
N ALA A 148 -9.16 0.37 -3.02
CA ALA A 148 -9.68 0.08 -4.35
C ALA A 148 -8.92 0.84 -5.45
N SER A 149 -8.60 2.11 -5.24
CA SER A 149 -7.81 2.90 -6.19
C SER A 149 -6.37 2.38 -6.30
N GLU A 150 -5.75 2.01 -5.20
CA GLU A 150 -4.38 1.45 -5.16
C GLU A 150 -4.27 0.12 -5.91
N VAL A 151 -5.28 -0.73 -5.83
CA VAL A 151 -5.38 -1.94 -6.67
C VAL A 151 -5.42 -1.55 -8.15
N ILE A 152 -6.26 -0.58 -8.54
CA ILE A 152 -6.36 -0.12 -9.93
C ILE A 152 -5.03 0.49 -10.40
N TYR A 153 -4.39 1.33 -9.60
CA TYR A 153 -3.08 1.92 -9.95
C TYR A 153 -2.01 0.84 -10.13
N SER A 154 -1.97 -0.15 -9.24
CA SER A 154 -1.02 -1.26 -9.33
C SER A 154 -1.26 -2.12 -10.58
N MET A 155 -2.52 -2.38 -10.94
CA MET A 155 -2.88 -3.07 -12.19
C MET A 155 -2.47 -2.26 -13.42
N LEU A 156 -2.63 -0.94 -13.40
CA LEU A 156 -2.17 -0.06 -14.50
C LEU A 156 -0.65 -0.06 -14.63
N MET A 157 0.08 -0.04 -13.51
CA MET A 157 1.55 -0.18 -13.51
C MET A 157 1.98 -1.53 -14.09
N MET A 158 1.36 -2.62 -13.67
CA MET A 158 1.61 -3.96 -14.16
C MET A 158 1.37 -4.06 -15.67
N LYS A 159 0.21 -3.63 -16.14
CA LYS A 159 -0.18 -3.67 -17.56
C LYS A 159 0.71 -2.80 -18.45
N ASN A 160 1.21 -1.69 -17.96
CA ASN A 160 2.03 -0.75 -18.72
C ASN A 160 3.53 -0.88 -18.40
N ARG A 161 3.94 -1.91 -17.64
CA ARG A 161 5.34 -2.29 -17.37
C ARG A 161 6.17 -1.16 -16.78
N PHE A 162 5.67 -0.53 -15.72
CA PHE A 162 6.42 0.48 -14.97
C PHE A 162 6.08 0.44 -13.49
N ILE A 163 6.96 0.99 -12.67
CA ILE A 163 6.67 1.30 -11.26
C ILE A 163 6.66 2.82 -11.10
N ALA A 164 5.57 3.36 -10.55
CA ALA A 164 5.52 4.78 -10.19
C ALA A 164 6.53 5.09 -9.08
N PRO A 165 7.15 6.27 -9.08
CA PRO A 165 8.06 6.65 -8.01
C PRO A 165 7.32 6.75 -6.68
N ASN A 166 8.02 6.53 -5.59
CA ASN A 166 7.57 6.96 -4.27
C ASN A 166 7.82 8.47 -4.17
N LEU A 167 6.82 9.25 -4.54
CA LEU A 167 6.98 10.70 -4.70
C LEU A 167 7.41 11.36 -3.38
N ASN A 168 8.31 12.36 -3.49
CA ASN A 168 8.88 13.10 -2.35
C ASN A 168 9.75 12.26 -1.40
N PHE A 169 10.16 11.06 -1.78
CA PHE A 169 11.12 10.28 -1.02
C PHE A 169 12.54 10.71 -1.39
N ASP A 170 13.22 11.37 -0.47
CA ASP A 170 14.62 11.77 -0.61
C ASP A 170 15.54 10.82 0.17
N HIS A 171 15.20 10.52 1.42
CA HIS A 171 15.99 9.67 2.31
C HIS A 171 15.09 8.91 3.28
N GLY A 172 15.34 7.61 3.48
CA GLY A 172 14.75 6.84 4.56
C GLY A 172 15.40 7.15 5.93
N ASP A 173 14.68 6.81 6.99
CA ASP A 173 15.23 6.70 8.35
C ASP A 173 15.85 5.30 8.57
N GLU A 174 16.20 4.95 9.82
CA GLU A 174 16.80 3.66 10.16
C GLU A 174 15.96 2.44 9.71
N ASP A 175 14.64 2.57 9.74
CA ASP A 175 13.72 1.48 9.40
C ASP A 175 13.25 1.55 7.94
N THR A 176 12.80 2.70 7.48
CA THR A 176 12.30 2.90 6.13
C THR A 176 13.40 2.84 5.07
N GLY A 177 14.63 3.20 5.44
CA GLY A 177 15.81 3.10 4.58
C GLY A 177 16.25 1.67 4.25
N LYS A 178 15.68 0.66 4.91
CA LYS A 178 15.90 -0.76 4.59
C LYS A 178 15.04 -1.25 3.42
N LEU A 179 14.00 -0.50 3.05
CA LEU A 179 13.10 -0.88 1.98
C LEU A 179 13.69 -0.51 0.61
N ASN A 180 13.33 -1.29 -0.42
CA ASN A 180 13.64 -0.99 -1.80
C ASN A 180 12.66 0.05 -2.36
N ILE A 181 12.87 1.33 -2.04
CA ILE A 181 11.98 2.43 -2.39
C ILE A 181 12.53 3.22 -3.60
N PRO A 182 11.94 3.08 -4.80
CA PRO A 182 12.34 3.87 -5.95
C PRO A 182 11.85 5.33 -5.83
N ALA A 183 12.79 6.28 -5.73
CA ALA A 183 12.51 7.72 -5.79
C ALA A 183 12.22 8.22 -7.21
N GLN A 184 12.55 7.42 -8.23
CA GLN A 184 12.30 7.68 -9.64
C GLN A 184 11.45 6.57 -10.26
N ARG A 185 10.73 6.90 -11.32
CA ARG A 185 9.96 5.91 -12.09
C ARG A 185 10.91 4.85 -12.65
N ILE A 186 10.50 3.57 -12.53
CA ILE A 186 11.18 2.45 -13.18
C ILE A 186 10.38 2.09 -14.42
N ASP A 187 10.97 2.24 -15.60
CA ASP A 187 10.36 1.87 -16.87
C ASP A 187 10.79 0.46 -17.31
N ASN A 188 9.98 -0.18 -18.15
CA ASN A 188 10.20 -1.53 -18.66
C ASN A 188 10.35 -2.59 -17.56
N TYR A 189 9.64 -2.41 -16.47
CA TYR A 189 9.64 -3.34 -15.33
C TYR A 189 8.46 -4.31 -15.43
N ASP A 190 8.77 -5.57 -15.74
CA ASP A 190 7.77 -6.63 -15.83
C ASP A 190 7.54 -7.27 -14.47
N PHE A 191 6.28 -7.37 -14.08
CA PHE A 191 5.84 -8.16 -12.95
C PHE A 191 4.43 -8.67 -13.19
N ASP A 192 4.14 -9.86 -12.67
CA ASP A 192 2.85 -10.53 -12.85
C ASP A 192 2.05 -10.57 -11.54
N ILE A 193 2.69 -10.33 -10.41
CA ILE A 193 2.07 -10.42 -9.08
C ILE A 193 2.45 -9.19 -8.29
N PHE A 194 1.44 -8.54 -7.70
CA PHE A 194 1.66 -7.48 -6.75
C PHE A 194 0.88 -7.71 -5.46
N LEU A 195 1.35 -7.06 -4.42
CA LEU A 195 0.76 -7.04 -3.10
C LEU A 195 0.29 -5.61 -2.79
N SER A 196 -0.92 -5.45 -2.24
CA SER A 196 -1.49 -4.17 -1.84
C SER A 196 -1.91 -4.22 -0.37
N ASN A 197 -1.38 -3.28 0.42
CA ASN A 197 -1.65 -3.15 1.85
C ASN A 197 -2.66 -2.05 2.14
N SER A 198 -3.56 -2.31 3.08
CA SER A 198 -4.47 -1.31 3.65
C SER A 198 -4.55 -1.51 5.15
N PHE A 199 -4.01 -0.54 5.91
CA PHE A 199 -3.95 -0.57 7.37
C PHE A 199 -4.72 0.61 7.93
N GLY A 200 -5.62 0.37 8.85
CA GLY A 200 -6.56 1.38 9.33
C GLY A 200 -6.54 1.56 10.83
N PHE A 201 -7.06 2.71 11.26
CA PHE A 201 -7.34 2.96 12.66
C PHE A 201 -8.29 1.90 13.23
N GLY A 202 -8.16 1.62 14.52
CA GLY A 202 -8.81 0.47 15.16
C GLY A 202 -8.02 -0.82 14.99
N GLY A 203 -6.82 -0.75 14.40
CA GLY A 203 -5.91 -1.87 14.24
C GLY A 203 -6.31 -2.86 13.15
N THR A 204 -7.14 -2.44 12.21
CA THR A 204 -7.52 -3.27 11.06
C THR A 204 -6.39 -3.29 10.02
N ASN A 205 -5.92 -4.48 9.69
CA ASN A 205 -4.87 -4.67 8.68
C ASN A 205 -5.36 -5.65 7.62
N SER A 206 -5.26 -5.26 6.36
CA SER A 206 -5.56 -6.13 5.23
C SER A 206 -4.47 -6.07 4.18
N THR A 207 -4.23 -7.22 3.53
CA THR A 207 -3.28 -7.39 2.45
C THR A 207 -3.94 -8.19 1.35
N LEU A 208 -3.87 -7.71 0.12
CA LEU A 208 -4.31 -8.42 -1.09
C LEU A 208 -3.10 -8.83 -1.91
N ILE A 209 -3.16 -10.03 -2.52
CA ILE A 209 -2.21 -10.48 -3.54
C ILE A 209 -2.99 -10.70 -4.83
N ILE A 210 -2.56 -10.01 -5.87
CA ILE A 210 -3.24 -9.99 -7.17
C ILE A 210 -2.25 -10.39 -8.26
N LYS A 211 -2.73 -11.24 -9.18
CA LYS A 211 -1.96 -11.77 -10.30
C LYS A 211 -2.59 -11.38 -11.63
N ASP A 212 -1.77 -11.00 -12.60
CA ASP A 212 -2.17 -10.82 -13.99
C ASP A 212 -2.66 -12.14 -14.59
N ILE A 213 -3.71 -12.07 -15.41
CA ILE A 213 -4.17 -13.19 -16.25
C ILE A 213 -3.73 -12.88 -17.67
N LYS A 214 -2.64 -13.50 -18.08
CA LYS A 214 -2.14 -13.47 -19.47
C LYS A 214 -2.91 -14.45 -20.35
#